data_079bd691c9d3f56ec93cf40045a69bce
#
_entry.id   079bd691c9d3f56ec93cf40045a69bce
#
_cell.length_a   1.000
_cell.length_b   1.000
_cell.length_c   1.000
_cell.angle_alpha   90.00
_cell.angle_beta   90.00
_cell.angle_gamma   90.00
#
_symmetry.space_group_name_H-M   'P 1'
#
loop_
_entity.id
_entity.type
_entity.pdbx_description
1 polymer ?
#
loop_
_entity_poly.entity_id
_entity_poly.type
_entity_poly.pdbx_seq_one_letter_code
_entity_poly.pdbx_strand_id
1 'polypeptide(L)'
;MTLDISKYPTLALAETPDELRLLPKETLPTLCDELRTYLLNSVSQSSGHLASGLGTVELTVALHYVYNTPFDQLIWDVGHQAYPHKILTGRREQMPTIRQKGGLHPFPWREESEYDTLSVGHSSTSISAALGMAICAEKEGQNRKIVSVIGDGAITAGMAFEAMNHAGDVHSDMLVILNDNEMSISENVGALNNHLARVLSGNLYTSIREGGKKVLSGVPPIKELVRRTEEHLKGMVVPGTLFEELGFNYIGPIDGHDVVELVKTLKNMRELKGPQFLHIMTKKGKGYEPAEKDPIGYHGVPKFDPAHNSLPKSSGGKPSFSNIFGDFLCDMAAQDPKLMAITPAMREGSGMVRFSKEYPEQYFDVAIAEQHAVTLATGMAIGGYNPIVAIYSTFLQRGYDQLIHDVAIMNLPVMFAIDRAGLVGADGQTHQGAFDLSYMRCIPNMVIMAPSDENECRQMLYTGHKHQGPSAVRYPRGNGMGTPIESEFTALEIGKGRLVRQGEKVAILSFGTFLANALEAAEALNATVADMRFVKPLDEALIRQLANEHDVLITIEENAIAGGAGAGVIELMMQEKIMKPVLNLGLPDKFIHQGTQEELHEELGLDANGIEQSIRHYLSK
;
A
#
# COMPACT_ATOMS: atom_id res chain seq x y z
N MET A 1 -2.57 2.93 -27.06
CA MET A 1 -1.77 3.16 -28.29
C MET A 1 -0.31 3.24 -27.89
N THR A 2 0.57 2.56 -28.62
CA THR A 2 2.02 2.68 -28.39
C THR A 2 2.46 4.11 -28.73
N LEU A 3 3.26 4.72 -27.87
CA LEU A 3 3.78 6.06 -28.13
C LEU A 3 4.82 6.02 -29.25
N ASP A 4 4.82 7.03 -30.10
CA ASP A 4 5.79 7.15 -31.21
C ASP A 4 7.15 7.57 -30.63
N ILE A 5 8.09 6.60 -30.55
CA ILE A 5 9.42 6.81 -29.98
C ILE A 5 10.29 7.77 -30.80
N SER A 6 9.96 8.01 -32.08
CA SER A 6 10.72 8.95 -32.91
C SER A 6 10.67 10.40 -32.40
N LYS A 7 9.68 10.70 -31.54
CA LYS A 7 9.56 12.00 -30.85
C LYS A 7 10.52 12.17 -29.65
N TYR A 8 11.25 11.10 -29.29
CA TYR A 8 12.15 11.03 -28.14
C TYR A 8 13.51 10.45 -28.61
N PRO A 9 14.26 11.20 -29.44
CA PRO A 9 15.43 10.67 -30.15
C PRO A 9 16.54 10.20 -29.22
N THR A 10 16.75 10.81 -28.06
CA THR A 10 17.75 10.40 -27.09
C THR A 10 17.28 9.14 -26.32
N LEU A 11 16.02 9.10 -25.91
CA LEU A 11 15.42 7.93 -25.25
C LEU A 11 15.37 6.72 -26.18
N ALA A 12 15.22 6.92 -27.50
CA ALA A 12 15.24 5.87 -28.50
C ALA A 12 16.58 5.11 -28.53
N LEU A 13 17.68 5.75 -28.11
CA LEU A 13 19.03 5.17 -28.03
C LEU A 13 19.31 4.46 -26.68
N ALA A 14 18.37 4.44 -25.75
CA ALA A 14 18.53 3.90 -24.40
C ALA A 14 17.33 3.03 -24.03
N GLU A 15 17.16 1.91 -24.71
CA GLU A 15 16.10 0.94 -24.39
C GLU A 15 16.45 0.08 -23.18
N THR A 16 17.74 -0.21 -23.04
CA THR A 16 18.30 -1.02 -21.96
C THR A 16 19.39 -0.25 -21.19
N PRO A 17 19.71 -0.66 -19.96
CA PRO A 17 20.82 -0.07 -19.20
C PRO A 17 22.18 -0.18 -19.93
N ASP A 18 22.41 -1.22 -20.71
CA ASP A 18 23.64 -1.40 -21.49
C ASP A 18 23.79 -0.29 -22.54
N GLU A 19 22.73 -0.01 -23.28
CA GLU A 19 22.68 1.06 -24.27
C GLU A 19 22.77 2.45 -23.59
N LEU A 20 22.09 2.65 -22.47
CA LEU A 20 22.18 3.88 -21.69
C LEU A 20 23.61 4.20 -21.28
N ARG A 21 24.41 3.22 -20.87
CA ARG A 21 25.80 3.39 -20.46
C ARG A 21 26.73 3.80 -21.61
N LEU A 22 26.32 3.59 -22.86
CA LEU A 22 27.07 4.01 -24.06
C LEU A 22 26.85 5.49 -24.39
N LEU A 23 25.83 6.13 -23.84
CA LEU A 23 25.56 7.53 -24.13
C LEU A 23 26.60 8.47 -23.52
N PRO A 24 26.98 9.55 -24.23
CA PRO A 24 27.80 10.62 -23.65
C PRO A 24 27.12 11.24 -22.41
N LYS A 25 27.91 11.52 -21.36
CA LYS A 25 27.39 12.09 -20.11
C LYS A 25 26.60 13.39 -20.33
N GLU A 26 27.00 14.17 -21.31
CA GLU A 26 26.42 15.47 -21.68
C GLU A 26 24.98 15.34 -22.23
N THR A 27 24.60 14.16 -22.71
CA THR A 27 23.24 13.90 -23.24
C THR A 27 22.24 13.47 -22.16
N LEU A 28 22.70 13.12 -20.95
CA LEU A 28 21.84 12.62 -19.88
C LEU A 28 20.75 13.63 -19.44
N PRO A 29 20.99 14.95 -19.37
CA PRO A 29 19.91 15.90 -19.09
C PRO A 29 18.79 15.85 -20.13
N THR A 30 19.14 15.79 -21.43
CA THR A 30 18.14 15.65 -22.52
C THR A 30 17.38 14.32 -22.41
N LEU A 31 18.08 13.23 -22.08
CA LEU A 31 17.43 11.92 -21.84
C LEU A 31 16.42 12.02 -20.68
N CYS A 32 16.74 12.71 -19.59
CA CYS A 32 15.83 12.89 -18.47
C CYS A 32 14.56 13.66 -18.88
N ASP A 33 14.68 14.70 -19.68
CA ASP A 33 13.54 15.48 -20.16
C ASP A 33 12.63 14.66 -21.10
N GLU A 34 13.22 13.89 -22.01
CA GLU A 34 12.49 12.99 -22.89
C GLU A 34 11.82 11.85 -22.12
N LEU A 35 12.53 11.23 -21.17
CA LEU A 35 11.99 10.17 -20.32
C LEU A 35 10.81 10.66 -19.46
N ARG A 36 10.91 11.87 -18.91
CA ARG A 36 9.83 12.51 -18.15
C ARG A 36 8.60 12.73 -19.02
N THR A 37 8.77 13.24 -20.22
CA THR A 37 7.69 13.46 -21.17
C THR A 37 7.05 12.15 -21.62
N TYR A 38 7.86 11.13 -21.88
CA TYR A 38 7.39 9.79 -22.23
C TYR A 38 6.58 9.16 -21.10
N LEU A 39 7.08 9.25 -19.86
CA LEU A 39 6.39 8.77 -18.66
C LEU A 39 5.01 9.44 -18.50
N LEU A 40 4.93 10.77 -18.60
CA LEU A 40 3.68 11.51 -18.51
C LEU A 40 2.68 11.02 -19.55
N ASN A 41 3.10 10.93 -20.81
CA ASN A 41 2.26 10.50 -21.92
C ASN A 41 1.83 9.03 -21.82
N SER A 42 2.66 8.16 -21.25
CA SER A 42 2.31 6.74 -21.02
C SER A 42 1.26 6.59 -19.92
N VAL A 43 1.51 7.18 -18.76
CA VAL A 43 0.64 7.02 -17.57
C VAL A 43 -0.72 7.71 -17.79
N SER A 44 -0.75 8.80 -18.52
CA SER A 44 -2.02 9.48 -18.85
C SER A 44 -2.99 8.59 -19.66
N GLN A 45 -2.46 7.61 -20.41
CA GLN A 45 -3.27 6.68 -21.20
C GLN A 45 -3.68 5.41 -20.43
N SER A 46 -2.89 5.00 -19.41
CA SER A 46 -3.12 3.76 -18.68
C SER A 46 -3.78 3.93 -17.32
N SER A 47 -3.55 5.01 -16.63
CA SER A 47 -3.64 5.23 -15.19
C SER A 47 -2.35 4.81 -14.45
N GLY A 48 -2.11 5.29 -13.24
CA GLY A 48 -0.97 4.82 -12.43
C GLY A 48 -0.36 5.85 -11.51
N HIS A 49 0.82 5.50 -10.94
CA HIS A 49 1.57 6.35 -10.03
C HIS A 49 2.42 7.33 -10.83
N LEU A 50 1.98 8.59 -10.92
CA LEU A 50 2.62 9.59 -11.80
C LEU A 50 3.62 10.48 -11.06
N ALA A 51 3.17 11.19 -10.03
CA ALA A 51 3.98 12.23 -9.38
C ALA A 51 5.28 11.69 -8.77
N SER A 52 5.24 10.49 -8.19
CA SER A 52 6.41 9.84 -7.61
C SER A 52 7.43 9.43 -8.69
N GLY A 53 6.97 8.87 -9.81
CA GLY A 53 7.81 8.52 -10.95
C GLY A 53 8.48 9.75 -11.59
N LEU A 54 7.76 10.87 -11.73
CA LEU A 54 8.33 12.14 -12.23
C LEU A 54 9.44 12.67 -11.32
N GLY A 55 9.37 12.43 -10.02
CA GLY A 55 10.38 12.84 -9.05
C GLY A 55 11.68 12.03 -9.08
N THR A 56 11.69 10.84 -9.68
CA THR A 56 12.84 9.92 -9.66
C THR A 56 13.52 9.72 -11.01
N VAL A 57 13.19 10.52 -12.01
CA VAL A 57 13.72 10.38 -13.37
C VAL A 57 15.24 10.47 -13.39
N GLU A 58 15.83 11.53 -12.86
CA GLU A 58 17.28 11.75 -12.83
C GLU A 58 18.01 10.69 -12.00
N LEU A 59 17.45 10.33 -10.84
CA LEU A 59 17.99 9.26 -10.01
C LEU A 59 18.03 7.93 -10.77
N THR A 60 16.95 7.58 -11.46
CA THR A 60 16.86 6.32 -12.22
C THR A 60 17.89 6.27 -13.35
N VAL A 61 18.02 7.36 -14.11
CA VAL A 61 19.04 7.48 -15.17
C VAL A 61 20.44 7.34 -14.58
N ALA A 62 20.72 8.05 -13.48
CA ALA A 62 22.05 8.02 -12.84
C ALA A 62 22.39 6.62 -12.29
N LEU A 63 21.42 5.91 -11.70
CA LEU A 63 21.61 4.56 -11.18
C LEU A 63 21.95 3.57 -12.30
N HIS A 64 21.17 3.53 -13.38
CA HIS A 64 21.43 2.62 -14.50
C HIS A 64 22.67 2.99 -15.33
N TYR A 65 23.08 4.28 -15.27
CA TYR A 65 24.32 4.74 -15.91
C TYR A 65 25.58 4.35 -15.14
N VAL A 66 25.50 4.27 -13.79
CA VAL A 66 26.65 3.99 -12.93
C VAL A 66 26.78 2.53 -12.54
N TYR A 67 25.68 1.88 -12.22
CA TYR A 67 25.66 0.49 -11.79
C TYR A 67 25.44 -0.46 -12.95
N ASN A 68 26.16 -1.58 -12.92
CA ASN A 68 26.08 -2.61 -13.97
C ASN A 68 24.88 -3.55 -13.76
N THR A 69 23.67 -2.97 -13.86
CA THR A 69 22.42 -3.75 -13.73
C THR A 69 22.22 -4.67 -14.96
N PRO A 70 21.71 -5.90 -14.79
CA PRO A 70 21.14 -6.47 -13.56
C PRO A 70 22.16 -7.18 -12.64
N PHE A 71 23.47 -7.21 -12.99
CA PHE A 71 24.48 -7.80 -12.11
C PHE A 71 24.55 -7.05 -10.76
N ASP A 72 24.71 -5.74 -10.78
CA ASP A 72 24.48 -4.89 -9.61
C ASP A 72 22.95 -4.81 -9.38
N GLN A 73 22.50 -4.87 -8.13
CA GLN A 73 21.09 -5.02 -7.79
C GLN A 73 20.49 -3.74 -7.25
N LEU A 74 19.40 -3.28 -7.88
CA LEU A 74 18.62 -2.12 -7.43
C LEU A 74 17.32 -2.59 -6.80
N ILE A 75 17.02 -2.08 -5.61
CA ILE A 75 15.80 -2.40 -4.87
C ILE A 75 15.03 -1.10 -4.63
N TRP A 76 13.83 -1.02 -5.18
CA TRP A 76 12.92 0.09 -5.00
C TRP A 76 11.97 -0.18 -3.82
N ASP A 77 12.02 0.65 -2.78
CA ASP A 77 11.05 0.53 -1.68
C ASP A 77 9.65 0.94 -2.16
N VAL A 78 8.62 0.20 -1.80
CA VAL A 78 7.25 0.31 -2.34
C VAL A 78 7.19 0.04 -3.85
N GLY A 79 8.01 0.74 -4.64
CA GLY A 79 8.12 0.59 -6.09
C GLY A 79 7.17 1.46 -6.93
N HIS A 80 6.32 2.30 -6.30
CA HIS A 80 5.43 3.22 -7.02
C HIS A 80 6.18 4.33 -7.79
N GLN A 81 7.44 4.58 -7.47
CA GLN A 81 8.35 5.51 -8.14
C GLN A 81 9.17 4.87 -9.27
N ALA A 82 9.03 3.57 -9.52
CA ALA A 82 9.91 2.80 -10.42
C ALA A 82 9.44 2.73 -11.89
N TYR A 83 8.53 3.60 -12.32
CA TYR A 83 8.11 3.62 -13.73
C TYR A 83 9.23 4.03 -14.70
N PRO A 84 10.07 5.04 -14.39
CA PRO A 84 11.27 5.30 -15.19
C PRO A 84 12.21 4.09 -15.31
N HIS A 85 12.34 3.29 -14.24
CA HIS A 85 13.09 2.05 -14.26
C HIS A 85 12.50 1.04 -15.26
N LYS A 86 11.17 0.85 -15.29
CA LYS A 86 10.53 -0.04 -16.29
C LYS A 86 10.78 0.43 -17.72
N ILE A 87 10.72 1.74 -17.97
CA ILE A 87 10.96 2.33 -19.30
C ILE A 87 12.40 2.06 -19.78
N LEU A 88 13.40 2.20 -18.90
CA LEU A 88 14.83 2.04 -19.21
C LEU A 88 15.32 0.57 -19.16
N THR A 89 14.43 -0.37 -18.89
CA THR A 89 14.76 -1.81 -18.78
C THR A 89 13.95 -2.67 -19.76
N GLY A 90 13.76 -2.17 -20.99
CA GLY A 90 13.19 -2.91 -22.10
C GLY A 90 11.66 -3.04 -22.11
N ARG A 91 10.95 -2.33 -21.20
CA ARG A 91 9.48 -2.43 -21.09
C ARG A 91 8.75 -1.17 -21.57
N ARG A 92 9.46 -0.27 -22.20
CA ARG A 92 8.97 1.02 -22.68
C ARG A 92 7.68 0.92 -23.50
N GLU A 93 7.63 0.04 -24.47
CA GLU A 93 6.47 -0.12 -25.36
C GLU A 93 5.24 -0.68 -24.64
N GLN A 94 5.45 -1.41 -23.54
CA GLN A 94 4.40 -2.03 -22.75
C GLN A 94 3.82 -1.08 -21.68
N MET A 95 4.42 0.09 -21.43
CA MET A 95 3.96 1.03 -20.41
C MET A 95 2.47 1.39 -20.50
N PRO A 96 1.85 1.54 -21.69
CA PRO A 96 0.39 1.78 -21.77
C PRO A 96 -0.48 0.64 -21.23
N THR A 97 0.07 -0.55 -20.98
CA THR A 97 -0.64 -1.70 -20.39
C THR A 97 -0.48 -1.81 -18.88
N ILE A 98 0.28 -0.91 -18.25
CA ILE A 98 0.55 -0.99 -16.81
C ILE A 98 -0.74 -0.97 -16.00
N ARG A 99 -0.83 -1.81 -14.96
CA ARG A 99 -2.00 -1.96 -14.09
C ARG A 99 -3.25 -2.58 -14.76
N GLN A 100 -3.14 -3.00 -16.02
CA GLN A 100 -4.22 -3.68 -16.73
C GLN A 100 -4.03 -5.20 -16.67
N LYS A 101 -5.12 -5.94 -16.82
CA LYS A 101 -5.09 -7.41 -16.86
C LYS A 101 -4.18 -7.91 -17.98
N GLY A 102 -3.22 -8.77 -17.65
CA GLY A 102 -2.22 -9.30 -18.59
C GLY A 102 -1.17 -8.28 -19.04
N GLY A 103 -1.19 -7.06 -18.55
CA GLY A 103 -0.18 -6.03 -18.81
C GLY A 103 0.91 -5.98 -17.75
N LEU A 104 1.72 -4.89 -17.76
CA LEU A 104 2.78 -4.68 -16.78
C LEU A 104 2.22 -4.54 -15.36
N HIS A 105 2.94 -5.13 -14.40
CA HIS A 105 2.65 -4.98 -12.98
C HIS A 105 2.79 -3.52 -12.52
N PRO A 106 1.98 -3.09 -11.54
CA PRO A 106 2.01 -1.71 -11.02
C PRO A 106 3.32 -1.36 -10.29
N PHE A 107 4.03 -2.37 -9.81
CA PHE A 107 5.29 -2.28 -9.06
C PHE A 107 6.36 -3.18 -9.71
N PRO A 108 7.66 -3.04 -9.37
CA PRO A 108 8.67 -4.03 -9.73
C PRO A 108 8.24 -5.45 -9.35
N TRP A 109 8.41 -6.38 -10.28
CA TRP A 109 8.01 -7.77 -10.13
C TRP A 109 9.05 -8.71 -10.72
N ARG A 110 9.65 -9.58 -9.91
CA ARG A 110 10.79 -10.43 -10.31
C ARG A 110 10.54 -11.31 -11.51
N GLU A 111 9.33 -11.79 -11.68
CA GLU A 111 8.97 -12.64 -12.84
C GLU A 111 8.72 -11.81 -14.11
N GLU A 112 8.57 -10.49 -14.00
CA GLU A 112 8.37 -9.60 -15.14
C GLU A 112 9.69 -9.22 -15.80
N SER A 113 10.78 -9.06 -15.04
CA SER A 113 12.07 -8.61 -15.56
C SER A 113 13.24 -9.01 -14.65
N GLU A 114 14.38 -9.40 -15.26
CA GLU A 114 15.63 -9.65 -14.54
C GLU A 114 16.18 -8.41 -13.81
N TYR A 115 15.75 -7.22 -14.20
CA TYR A 115 16.10 -5.96 -13.53
C TYR A 115 15.26 -5.69 -12.27
N ASP A 116 14.16 -6.39 -12.08
CA ASP A 116 13.29 -6.25 -10.90
C ASP A 116 13.80 -7.19 -9.79
N THR A 117 14.78 -6.71 -9.02
CA THR A 117 15.49 -7.50 -8.00
C THR A 117 14.57 -8.05 -6.91
N LEU A 118 13.56 -7.29 -6.50
CA LEU A 118 12.58 -7.63 -5.47
C LEU A 118 11.17 -7.31 -5.96
N SER A 119 10.24 -8.26 -5.80
CA SER A 119 8.82 -7.96 -5.95
C SER A 119 8.36 -7.12 -4.75
N VAL A 120 7.82 -5.94 -5.02
CA VAL A 120 7.49 -4.94 -3.99
C VAL A 120 6.05 -4.43 -4.12
N GLY A 121 5.62 -3.63 -3.17
CA GLY A 121 4.27 -3.05 -3.10
C GLY A 121 4.02 -2.46 -1.71
N HIS A 122 4.47 -3.14 -0.65
CA HIS A 122 4.50 -2.61 0.72
C HIS A 122 5.81 -1.89 0.98
N SER A 123 5.77 -0.86 1.83
CA SER A 123 6.92 -0.02 2.17
C SER A 123 7.90 -0.69 3.13
N SER A 124 9.10 -0.10 3.23
CA SER A 124 10.05 -0.28 4.33
C SER A 124 10.73 -1.64 4.39
N THR A 125 10.67 -2.42 3.30
CA THR A 125 11.27 -3.75 3.20
C THR A 125 12.62 -3.75 2.48
N SER A 126 12.92 -2.70 1.74
CA SER A 126 14.04 -2.66 0.79
C SER A 126 15.41 -2.74 1.47
N ILE A 127 15.60 -2.07 2.62
CA ILE A 127 16.88 -2.08 3.34
C ILE A 127 17.17 -3.48 3.89
N SER A 128 16.18 -4.14 4.49
CA SER A 128 16.35 -5.52 5.00
C SER A 128 16.69 -6.50 3.88
N ALA A 129 15.98 -6.40 2.74
CA ALA A 129 16.26 -7.26 1.59
C ALA A 129 17.65 -6.97 1.00
N ALA A 130 18.03 -5.70 0.86
CA ALA A 130 19.34 -5.27 0.41
C ALA A 130 20.47 -5.80 1.32
N LEU A 131 20.29 -5.70 2.64
CA LEU A 131 21.25 -6.22 3.61
C LEU A 131 21.45 -7.73 3.44
N GLY A 132 20.37 -8.50 3.33
CA GLY A 132 20.45 -9.95 3.09
C GLY A 132 21.21 -10.30 1.80
N MET A 133 20.97 -9.56 0.72
CA MET A 133 21.68 -9.74 -0.56
C MET A 133 23.15 -9.33 -0.46
N ALA A 134 23.47 -8.25 0.26
CA ALA A 134 24.85 -7.81 0.47
C ALA A 134 25.66 -8.86 1.25
N ILE A 135 25.09 -9.39 2.33
CA ILE A 135 25.71 -10.48 3.11
C ILE A 135 25.98 -11.73 2.24
N CYS A 136 25.03 -12.10 1.38
CA CYS A 136 25.22 -13.23 0.45
C CYS A 136 26.32 -12.95 -0.57
N ALA A 137 26.31 -11.77 -1.19
CA ALA A 137 27.34 -11.39 -2.16
C ALA A 137 28.75 -11.39 -1.55
N GLU A 138 28.89 -10.90 -0.34
CA GLU A 138 30.15 -10.90 0.40
C GLU A 138 30.63 -12.33 0.71
N LYS A 139 29.74 -13.22 1.20
CA LYS A 139 30.07 -14.63 1.50
C LYS A 139 30.50 -15.41 0.25
N GLU A 140 29.94 -15.07 -0.90
CA GLU A 140 30.29 -15.68 -2.19
C GLU A 140 31.50 -15.01 -2.86
N GLY A 141 32.08 -13.96 -2.24
CA GLY A 141 33.20 -13.20 -2.82
C GLY A 141 32.83 -12.43 -4.10
N GLN A 142 31.55 -12.12 -4.30
CA GLN A 142 31.08 -11.36 -5.45
C GLN A 142 31.34 -9.86 -5.26
N ASN A 143 31.82 -9.19 -6.32
CA ASN A 143 31.96 -7.73 -6.31
C ASN A 143 30.68 -7.04 -6.82
N ARG A 144 29.52 -7.58 -6.45
CA ARG A 144 28.20 -7.05 -6.78
C ARG A 144 27.85 -5.91 -5.85
N LYS A 145 27.32 -4.82 -6.39
CA LYS A 145 26.81 -3.70 -5.60
C LYS A 145 25.31 -3.85 -5.35
N ILE A 146 24.90 -3.57 -4.13
CA ILE A 146 23.49 -3.63 -3.71
C ILE A 146 23.04 -2.24 -3.31
N VAL A 147 22.00 -1.74 -3.97
CA VAL A 147 21.46 -0.39 -3.77
C VAL A 147 19.99 -0.46 -3.41
N SER A 148 19.61 0.11 -2.27
CA SER A 148 18.23 0.30 -1.84
C SER A 148 17.82 1.76 -2.00
N VAL A 149 16.70 2.03 -2.67
CA VAL A 149 16.10 3.37 -2.79
C VAL A 149 14.85 3.41 -1.95
N ILE A 150 14.82 4.25 -0.93
CA ILE A 150 13.71 4.38 0.02
C ILE A 150 13.24 5.82 0.11
N GLY A 151 11.93 6.04 0.23
CA GLY A 151 11.35 7.37 0.43
C GLY A 151 11.35 7.79 1.91
N ASP A 152 11.26 9.10 2.13
CA ASP A 152 11.22 9.76 3.44
C ASP A 152 10.07 9.29 4.33
N GLY A 153 8.88 9.00 3.78
CA GLY A 153 7.79 8.38 4.52
C GLY A 153 8.08 6.93 4.93
N ALA A 154 8.69 6.15 4.04
CA ALA A 154 8.95 4.73 4.26
C ALA A 154 10.10 4.46 5.25
N ILE A 155 11.10 5.34 5.32
CA ILE A 155 12.24 5.19 6.23
C ILE A 155 11.86 5.37 7.70
N THR A 156 10.70 5.95 7.99
CA THR A 156 10.22 6.16 9.36
C THR A 156 9.66 4.90 10.03
N ALA A 157 9.43 3.83 9.28
CA ALA A 157 8.91 2.57 9.82
C ALA A 157 9.95 1.80 10.63
N GLY A 158 9.50 1.07 11.66
CA GLY A 158 10.38 0.31 12.57
C GLY A 158 11.32 -0.64 11.84
N MET A 159 10.81 -1.40 10.85
CA MET A 159 11.64 -2.34 10.07
C MET A 159 12.82 -1.66 9.35
N ALA A 160 12.65 -0.43 8.86
CA ALA A 160 13.75 0.31 8.24
C ALA A 160 14.85 0.66 9.27
N PHE A 161 14.46 1.06 10.49
CA PHE A 161 15.40 1.29 11.59
C PHE A 161 16.09 0.01 12.06
N GLU A 162 15.37 -1.09 12.20
CA GLU A 162 15.92 -2.41 12.54
C GLU A 162 16.98 -2.83 11.51
N ALA A 163 16.66 -2.67 10.22
CA ALA A 163 17.56 -3.01 9.13
C ALA A 163 18.82 -2.13 9.12
N MET A 164 18.68 -0.81 9.32
CA MET A 164 19.83 0.09 9.41
C MET A 164 20.71 -0.21 10.62
N ASN A 165 20.12 -0.44 11.78
CA ASN A 165 20.86 -0.83 12.98
C ASN A 165 21.67 -2.12 12.75
N HIS A 166 21.09 -3.13 12.12
CA HIS A 166 21.77 -4.38 11.81
C HIS A 166 22.84 -4.19 10.70
N ALA A 167 22.56 -3.40 9.66
CA ALA A 167 23.54 -3.13 8.60
C ALA A 167 24.81 -2.44 9.12
N GLY A 168 24.65 -1.51 10.07
CA GLY A 168 25.77 -0.87 10.73
C GLY A 168 26.62 -1.82 11.59
N ASP A 169 25.96 -2.76 12.31
CA ASP A 169 26.66 -3.76 13.14
C ASP A 169 27.50 -4.75 12.31
N VAL A 170 26.93 -5.24 11.19
CA VAL A 170 27.65 -6.20 10.33
C VAL A 170 28.55 -5.54 9.30
N HIS A 171 28.56 -4.21 9.20
CA HIS A 171 29.36 -3.42 8.26
C HIS A 171 29.27 -3.85 6.78
N SER A 172 28.09 -4.31 6.34
CA SER A 172 27.85 -4.80 4.98
C SER A 172 28.07 -3.74 3.91
N ASP A 173 28.63 -4.15 2.76
CA ASP A 173 28.89 -3.29 1.61
C ASP A 173 27.61 -3.03 0.81
N MET A 174 26.82 -2.05 1.23
CA MET A 174 25.55 -1.66 0.60
C MET A 174 25.36 -0.14 0.58
N LEU A 175 24.50 0.33 -0.33
CA LEU A 175 24.09 1.72 -0.43
C LEU A 175 22.59 1.86 -0.16
N VAL A 176 22.25 2.71 0.79
CA VAL A 176 20.87 3.20 1.01
C VAL A 176 20.76 4.60 0.43
N ILE A 177 19.81 4.84 -0.45
CA ILE A 177 19.49 6.15 -1.00
C ILE A 177 18.16 6.60 -0.43
N LEU A 178 18.21 7.66 0.39
CA LEU A 178 17.01 8.35 0.86
C LEU A 178 16.58 9.35 -0.20
N ASN A 179 15.43 9.08 -0.83
CA ASN A 179 14.75 10.00 -1.74
C ASN A 179 13.78 10.86 -0.93
N ASP A 180 14.26 12.03 -0.50
CA ASP A 180 13.50 12.97 0.32
C ASP A 180 12.77 13.98 -0.57
N ASN A 181 11.44 13.98 -0.49
CA ASN A 181 10.58 14.94 -1.18
C ASN A 181 9.54 15.57 -0.24
N GLU A 182 9.74 15.43 1.07
CA GLU A 182 8.89 15.96 2.15
C GLU A 182 7.44 15.40 2.14
N MET A 183 7.21 14.28 1.41
CA MET A 183 5.87 13.73 1.23
C MET A 183 5.87 12.20 1.16
N SER A 184 4.92 11.61 1.89
CA SER A 184 4.44 10.23 1.62
C SER A 184 3.29 10.25 0.60
N ILE A 185 2.14 9.64 0.89
CA ILE A 185 0.89 9.85 0.12
C ILE A 185 0.36 11.26 0.42
N SER A 186 0.32 11.66 1.70
CA SER A 186 0.05 13.01 2.20
C SER A 186 1.34 13.68 2.70
N GLU A 187 1.23 14.86 3.30
CA GLU A 187 2.34 15.48 4.01
C GLU A 187 2.88 14.56 5.10
N ASN A 188 4.19 14.46 5.20
CA ASN A 188 4.82 13.61 6.19
C ASN A 188 4.56 14.07 7.62
N VAL A 189 4.32 13.12 8.52
CA VAL A 189 4.15 13.36 9.94
C VAL A 189 5.31 12.73 10.74
N GLY A 190 5.55 13.26 11.94
CA GLY A 190 6.52 12.69 12.88
C GLY A 190 7.81 13.50 13.06
N ALA A 191 8.52 13.22 14.16
CA ALA A 191 9.69 13.98 14.59
C ALA A 191 10.88 13.85 13.64
N LEU A 192 11.07 12.67 13.01
CA LEU A 192 12.16 12.46 12.06
C LEU A 192 11.97 13.32 10.82
N ASN A 193 10.77 13.38 10.26
CA ASN A 193 10.46 14.22 9.11
C ASN A 193 10.64 15.70 9.44
N ASN A 194 10.19 16.15 10.62
CA ASN A 194 10.44 17.51 11.11
C ASN A 194 11.94 17.80 11.32
N HIS A 195 12.73 16.78 11.63
CA HIS A 195 14.18 16.90 11.73
C HIS A 195 14.81 17.07 10.34
N LEU A 196 14.46 16.23 9.37
CA LEU A 196 14.91 16.33 7.99
C LEU A 196 14.52 17.68 7.37
N ALA A 197 13.28 18.13 7.52
CA ALA A 197 12.80 19.43 7.04
C ALA A 197 13.57 20.63 7.66
N ARG A 198 13.90 20.58 8.96
CA ARG A 198 14.71 21.62 9.61
C ARG A 198 16.14 21.70 9.06
N VAL A 199 16.70 20.57 8.70
CA VAL A 199 17.99 20.48 8.03
C VAL A 199 17.98 21.22 6.71
N LEU A 200 16.88 21.13 5.96
CA LEU A 200 16.68 21.73 4.65
C LEU A 200 16.42 23.22 4.71
N SER A 201 15.72 23.68 5.75
CA SER A 201 15.40 25.12 5.95
C SER A 201 16.54 25.93 6.56
N GLY A 202 17.60 25.27 7.04
CA GLY A 202 18.76 25.93 7.66
C GLY A 202 19.67 26.64 6.65
N ASN A 203 20.37 27.70 7.11
CA ASN A 203 21.36 28.46 6.31
C ASN A 203 22.48 27.60 5.68
N LEU A 204 22.61 26.34 6.11
CA LEU A 204 23.59 25.39 5.58
C LEU A 204 23.23 24.96 4.15
N TYR A 205 21.94 24.72 3.88
CA TYR A 205 21.46 24.33 2.54
C TYR A 205 21.62 25.47 1.52
N THR A 206 21.29 26.71 1.90
CA THR A 206 21.53 27.90 1.05
C THR A 206 22.99 28.10 0.75
N SER A 207 23.87 27.84 1.72
CA SER A 207 25.33 27.93 1.52
C SER A 207 25.88 26.81 0.64
N ILE A 208 25.33 25.59 0.70
CA ILE A 208 25.73 24.47 -0.17
C ILE A 208 25.25 24.73 -1.61
N ARG A 209 24.04 25.23 -1.79
CA ARG A 209 23.46 25.58 -3.10
C ARG A 209 24.24 26.71 -3.79
N GLU A 210 24.73 27.68 -3.02
CA GLU A 210 25.51 28.80 -3.54
C GLU A 210 27.03 28.51 -3.57
N GLY A 211 27.54 27.64 -2.69
CA GLY A 211 28.97 27.33 -2.49
C GLY A 211 29.48 26.06 -3.13
N GLY A 212 28.61 25.17 -3.63
CA GLY A 212 28.96 23.84 -4.17
C GLY A 212 29.89 23.83 -5.38
N LYS A 213 30.23 24.99 -5.94
CA LYS A 213 31.24 25.14 -7.00
C LYS A 213 32.70 25.21 -6.48
N LYS A 214 32.97 25.24 -5.17
CA LYS A 214 34.32 25.52 -4.65
C LYS A 214 34.92 24.55 -3.62
N VAL A 215 34.22 23.51 -3.12
CA VAL A 215 34.71 22.79 -1.92
C VAL A 215 35.26 21.37 -2.18
N LEU A 216 35.17 20.80 -3.36
CA LEU A 216 35.61 19.42 -3.63
C LEU A 216 37.01 19.27 -4.24
N SER A 217 37.84 20.30 -4.22
CA SER A 217 39.25 20.21 -4.63
C SER A 217 40.17 20.48 -3.45
N GLY A 218 40.63 19.41 -2.79
CA GLY A 218 41.85 19.41 -1.99
C GLY A 218 41.73 19.71 -0.49
N VAL A 219 41.39 18.72 0.34
CA VAL A 219 41.58 18.81 1.80
C VAL A 219 42.14 17.48 2.34
N PRO A 220 43.26 17.52 3.11
CA PRO A 220 43.84 16.32 3.73
C PRO A 220 43.04 15.79 4.95
N PRO A 221 43.21 14.51 5.32
CA PRO A 221 42.34 13.79 6.30
C PRO A 221 42.38 14.34 7.73
N ILE A 222 43.36 15.16 8.11
CA ILE A 222 43.49 15.67 9.49
C ILE A 222 42.43 16.73 9.85
N LYS A 223 41.93 17.48 8.88
CA LYS A 223 40.86 18.49 9.11
C LYS A 223 39.50 17.88 9.46
N GLU A 224 39.25 16.67 9.05
CA GLU A 224 37.96 15.95 9.29
C GLU A 224 37.80 15.55 10.77
N LEU A 225 38.90 15.15 11.40
CA LEU A 225 38.90 14.80 12.83
C LEU A 225 38.68 16.04 13.72
N VAL A 226 39.27 17.17 13.35
CA VAL A 226 39.11 18.46 14.08
C VAL A 226 37.68 18.98 13.89
N ARG A 227 37.10 18.86 12.70
CA ARG A 227 35.72 19.27 12.41
C ARG A 227 34.70 18.48 13.21
N ARG A 228 34.85 17.16 13.31
CA ARG A 228 33.96 16.29 14.14
C ARG A 228 34.00 16.69 15.62
N THR A 229 35.16 17.04 16.14
CA THR A 229 35.31 17.45 17.55
C THR A 229 34.72 18.86 17.82
N GLU A 230 34.79 19.79 16.88
CA GLU A 230 34.17 21.12 17.00
C GLU A 230 32.64 21.10 16.84
N GLU A 231 32.12 20.23 16.00
CA GLU A 231 30.67 20.07 15.76
C GLU A 231 29.96 19.41 16.96
N HIS A 232 30.59 18.43 17.60
CA HIS A 232 30.11 17.88 18.88
C HIS A 232 30.11 18.89 20.04
N LEU A 233 31.05 19.78 20.08
CA LEU A 233 31.16 20.81 21.13
C LEU A 233 30.16 21.97 20.96
N LYS A 234 29.61 22.19 19.77
CA LYS A 234 28.68 23.31 19.48
C LYS A 234 27.20 22.95 19.55
N GLY A 235 26.86 21.68 19.87
CA GLY A 235 25.44 21.24 19.99
C GLY A 235 24.64 21.37 18.69
N MET A 236 25.30 21.49 17.53
CA MET A 236 24.64 21.51 16.23
C MET A 236 24.39 20.07 15.79
N VAL A 237 23.14 19.67 15.81
CA VAL A 237 22.69 18.39 15.23
C VAL A 237 22.84 18.50 13.72
N VAL A 238 23.88 17.86 13.16
CA VAL A 238 24.05 17.73 11.72
C VAL A 238 23.10 16.64 11.20
N PRO A 239 22.52 16.80 10.01
CA PRO A 239 21.56 15.83 9.43
C PRO A 239 22.01 14.37 9.43
N GLY A 240 23.30 14.16 9.19
CA GLY A 240 23.91 12.85 9.13
C GLY A 240 24.10 12.14 10.47
N THR A 241 24.02 12.86 11.60
CA THR A 241 24.42 12.32 12.90
C THR A 241 23.68 11.02 13.26
N LEU A 242 22.38 10.94 13.02
CA LEU A 242 21.61 9.72 13.30
C LEU A 242 22.12 8.53 12.48
N PHE A 243 22.32 8.71 11.18
CA PHE A 243 22.76 7.63 10.30
C PHE A 243 24.23 7.28 10.53
N GLU A 244 25.08 8.26 10.87
CA GLU A 244 26.48 8.05 11.24
C GLU A 244 26.60 7.28 12.56
N GLU A 245 25.77 7.57 13.56
CA GLU A 245 25.71 6.80 14.82
C GLU A 245 25.24 5.36 14.60
N LEU A 246 24.41 5.12 13.57
CA LEU A 246 24.05 3.77 13.11
C LEU A 246 25.16 3.10 12.29
N GLY A 247 26.33 3.73 12.10
CA GLY A 247 27.48 3.16 11.41
C GLY A 247 27.53 3.39 9.90
N PHE A 248 26.64 4.21 9.33
CA PHE A 248 26.65 4.55 7.91
C PHE A 248 27.59 5.71 7.59
N ASN A 249 28.25 5.64 6.45
CA ASN A 249 28.92 6.79 5.87
C ASN A 249 27.88 7.67 5.15
N TYR A 250 27.48 8.78 5.78
CA TYR A 250 26.44 9.68 5.28
C TYR A 250 26.99 10.71 4.30
N ILE A 251 26.33 10.84 3.15
CA ILE A 251 26.60 11.86 2.12
C ILE A 251 25.29 12.56 1.76
N GLY A 252 25.29 13.87 1.79
CA GLY A 252 24.11 14.68 1.42
C GLY A 252 23.77 15.78 2.42
N PRO A 253 22.62 16.45 2.24
CA PRO A 253 21.70 16.29 1.10
C PRO A 253 22.28 16.89 -0.20
N ILE A 254 21.97 16.26 -1.35
CA ILE A 254 22.31 16.76 -2.68
C ILE A 254 21.07 16.93 -3.55
N ASP A 255 21.16 17.74 -4.62
CA ASP A 255 20.06 17.93 -5.57
C ASP A 255 19.82 16.64 -6.37
N GLY A 256 18.68 16.00 -6.14
CA GLY A 256 18.25 14.79 -6.84
C GLY A 256 17.80 15.02 -8.29
N HIS A 257 17.74 16.28 -8.74
CA HIS A 257 17.40 16.65 -10.13
C HIS A 257 18.62 17.07 -10.95
N ASP A 258 19.84 17.06 -10.40
CA ASP A 258 21.06 17.20 -11.16
C ASP A 258 21.65 15.82 -11.49
N VAL A 259 21.27 15.27 -12.66
CA VAL A 259 21.74 13.96 -13.11
C VAL A 259 23.26 13.88 -13.25
N VAL A 260 23.93 14.99 -13.58
CA VAL A 260 25.39 15.04 -13.76
C VAL A 260 26.10 14.93 -12.42
N GLU A 261 25.60 15.64 -11.39
CA GLU A 261 26.14 15.55 -10.03
C GLU A 261 25.80 14.20 -9.39
N LEU A 262 24.58 13.65 -9.61
CA LEU A 262 24.22 12.31 -9.18
C LEU A 262 25.17 11.25 -9.72
N VAL A 263 25.43 11.25 -11.04
CA VAL A 263 26.39 10.31 -11.67
C VAL A 263 27.77 10.42 -11.06
N LYS A 264 28.26 11.62 -10.82
CA LYS A 264 29.58 11.86 -10.20
C LYS A 264 29.62 11.31 -8.77
N THR A 265 28.62 11.63 -7.97
CA THR A 265 28.50 11.18 -6.58
C THR A 265 28.41 9.67 -6.48
N LEU A 266 27.50 9.05 -7.26
CA LEU A 266 27.32 7.59 -7.28
C LEU A 266 28.57 6.84 -7.75
N LYS A 267 29.32 7.36 -8.76
CA LYS A 267 30.61 6.79 -9.17
C LYS A 267 31.62 6.78 -8.02
N ASN A 268 31.72 7.87 -7.26
CA ASN A 268 32.62 7.96 -6.11
C ASN A 268 32.18 6.99 -4.99
N MET A 269 30.88 6.94 -4.68
CA MET A 269 30.34 6.06 -3.63
C MET A 269 30.49 4.58 -3.96
N ARG A 270 30.43 4.20 -5.24
CA ARG A 270 30.60 2.81 -5.71
C ARG A 270 31.95 2.20 -5.30
N GLU A 271 32.99 3.04 -5.16
CA GLU A 271 34.33 2.61 -4.76
C GLU A 271 34.51 2.50 -3.24
N LEU A 272 33.58 3.04 -2.46
CA LEU A 272 33.62 2.97 -1.01
C LEU A 272 33.18 1.60 -0.50
N LYS A 273 33.58 1.28 0.73
CA LYS A 273 33.27 0.04 1.41
C LYS A 273 32.45 0.27 2.68
N GLY A 274 31.73 -0.76 3.12
CA GLY A 274 30.81 -0.70 4.24
C GLY A 274 29.50 0.00 3.91
N PRO A 275 28.62 0.19 4.91
CA PRO A 275 27.30 0.76 4.69
C PRO A 275 27.36 2.24 4.33
N GLN A 276 26.82 2.59 3.18
CA GLN A 276 26.76 3.96 2.65
C GLN A 276 25.33 4.48 2.70
N PHE A 277 25.19 5.78 2.98
CA PHE A 277 23.88 6.45 2.99
C PHE A 277 23.95 7.73 2.16
N LEU A 278 23.18 7.79 1.08
CA LEU A 278 23.05 8.96 0.22
C LEU A 278 21.70 9.62 0.45
N HIS A 279 21.69 10.87 0.88
CA HIS A 279 20.48 11.67 1.00
C HIS A 279 20.33 12.58 -0.21
N ILE A 280 19.26 12.40 -0.99
CA ILE A 280 18.94 13.26 -2.14
C ILE A 280 17.63 13.99 -1.92
N MET A 281 17.57 15.22 -2.43
CA MET A 281 16.38 16.06 -2.41
C MET A 281 15.72 16.03 -3.77
N THR A 282 14.43 15.66 -3.81
CA THR A 282 13.66 15.66 -5.05
C THR A 282 12.35 16.42 -4.87
N LYS A 283 11.65 16.63 -5.98
CA LYS A 283 10.32 17.23 -5.99
C LYS A 283 9.33 16.27 -6.63
N LYS A 284 8.30 15.87 -5.89
CA LYS A 284 7.22 15.03 -6.38
C LYS A 284 6.47 15.75 -7.50
N GLY A 285 6.24 15.09 -8.64
CA GLY A 285 5.60 15.72 -9.80
C GLY A 285 6.52 16.58 -10.68
N LYS A 286 7.85 16.56 -10.47
CA LYS A 286 8.84 17.39 -11.17
C LYS A 286 8.62 17.44 -12.68
N GLY A 287 8.58 18.68 -13.22
CA GLY A 287 8.47 18.95 -14.66
C GLY A 287 7.05 18.88 -15.21
N TYR A 288 6.03 18.63 -14.37
CA TYR A 288 4.62 18.76 -14.73
C TYR A 288 3.89 19.62 -13.68
N GLU A 289 3.68 20.89 -14.00
CA GLU A 289 3.19 21.91 -13.07
C GLU A 289 1.92 21.50 -12.29
N PRO A 290 0.90 20.86 -12.88
CA PRO A 290 -0.26 20.40 -12.12
C PRO A 290 0.11 19.38 -11.03
N ALA A 291 1.02 18.44 -11.30
CA ALA A 291 1.47 17.45 -10.33
C ALA A 291 2.39 18.05 -9.26
N GLU A 292 3.15 19.10 -9.59
CA GLU A 292 3.96 19.83 -8.60
C GLU A 292 3.10 20.64 -7.63
N LYS A 293 1.95 21.14 -8.08
CA LYS A 293 0.99 21.91 -7.25
C LYS A 293 0.07 21.03 -6.41
N ASP A 294 -0.27 19.85 -6.92
CA ASP A 294 -1.14 18.88 -6.25
C ASP A 294 -0.51 17.46 -6.30
N PRO A 295 0.59 17.24 -5.58
CA PRO A 295 1.28 15.94 -5.59
C PRO A 295 0.45 14.82 -4.97
N ILE A 296 -0.56 15.12 -4.17
CA ILE A 296 -1.50 14.16 -3.58
C ILE A 296 -2.47 13.67 -4.65
N GLY A 297 -3.16 14.59 -5.34
CA GLY A 297 -4.08 14.24 -6.42
C GLY A 297 -3.41 13.52 -7.58
N TYR A 298 -2.14 13.87 -7.87
CA TYR A 298 -1.35 13.22 -8.91
C TYR A 298 -0.48 12.06 -8.42
N HIS A 299 -0.66 11.59 -7.18
CA HIS A 299 0.02 10.39 -6.69
C HIS A 299 -0.42 9.15 -7.47
N GLY A 300 -1.73 8.92 -7.57
CA GLY A 300 -2.33 7.85 -8.36
C GLY A 300 -3.42 8.40 -9.27
N VAL A 301 -3.14 8.52 -10.58
CA VAL A 301 -4.03 9.18 -11.52
C VAL A 301 -4.90 8.19 -12.29
N PRO A 302 -6.14 8.53 -12.62
CA PRO A 302 -6.93 7.85 -13.65
C PRO A 302 -6.38 8.20 -15.04
N LYS A 303 -6.97 7.65 -16.10
CA LYS A 303 -6.72 8.14 -17.47
C LYS A 303 -7.13 9.61 -17.59
N PHE A 304 -6.27 10.44 -18.18
CA PHE A 304 -6.50 11.88 -18.34
C PHE A 304 -5.78 12.42 -19.57
N ASP A 305 -6.11 13.63 -19.99
CA ASP A 305 -5.41 14.34 -21.06
C ASP A 305 -4.44 15.37 -20.45
N PRO A 306 -3.12 15.17 -20.59
CA PRO A 306 -2.14 16.12 -20.06
C PRO A 306 -2.28 17.54 -20.58
N ALA A 307 -2.85 17.74 -21.78
CA ALA A 307 -3.03 19.06 -22.36
C ALA A 307 -4.08 19.90 -21.63
N HIS A 308 -5.01 19.27 -20.90
CA HIS A 308 -6.03 19.98 -20.13
C HIS A 308 -5.58 20.41 -18.74
N ASN A 309 -4.36 20.02 -18.31
CA ASN A 309 -3.77 20.38 -17.01
C ASN A 309 -4.70 20.12 -15.79
N SER A 310 -5.61 19.15 -15.89
CA SER A 310 -6.52 18.78 -14.81
C SER A 310 -6.91 17.32 -14.90
N LEU A 311 -7.13 16.71 -13.73
CA LEU A 311 -7.70 15.37 -13.64
C LEU A 311 -9.21 15.41 -13.89
N PRO A 312 -9.80 14.34 -14.47
CA PRO A 312 -11.24 14.21 -14.56
C PRO A 312 -11.88 14.35 -13.17
N LYS A 313 -12.89 15.21 -13.06
CA LYS A 313 -13.68 15.29 -11.83
C LYS A 313 -14.48 13.99 -11.71
N SER A 314 -14.52 13.43 -10.50
CA SER A 314 -15.45 12.36 -10.19
C SER A 314 -16.87 12.87 -10.48
N SER A 315 -17.54 12.29 -11.46
CA SER A 315 -18.96 12.57 -11.71
C SER A 315 -19.72 12.08 -10.47
N GLY A 316 -20.54 12.95 -9.87
CA GLY A 316 -21.32 12.64 -8.68
C GLY A 316 -22.06 11.31 -8.83
N GLY A 317 -21.52 10.29 -8.19
CA GLY A 317 -21.98 8.91 -8.22
C GLY A 317 -22.45 8.46 -6.84
N LYS A 318 -22.75 7.18 -6.72
CA LYS A 318 -23.03 6.52 -5.46
C LYS A 318 -21.87 6.72 -4.48
N PRO A 319 -22.10 6.86 -3.16
CA PRO A 319 -21.03 7.02 -2.19
C PRO A 319 -20.12 5.79 -2.16
N SER A 320 -18.82 6.00 -1.98
CA SER A 320 -17.89 4.89 -1.73
C SER A 320 -17.98 4.44 -0.27
N PHE A 321 -17.58 3.19 0.01
CA PHE A 321 -17.53 2.70 1.39
C PHE A 321 -16.59 3.53 2.27
N SER A 322 -15.48 4.03 1.74
CA SER A 322 -14.61 4.97 2.46
C SER A 322 -15.33 6.27 2.82
N ASN A 323 -16.24 6.77 1.95
CA ASN A 323 -17.06 7.95 2.28
C ASN A 323 -18.07 7.65 3.39
N ILE A 324 -18.71 6.47 3.36
CA ILE A 324 -19.61 6.01 4.44
C ILE A 324 -18.86 5.99 5.78
N PHE A 325 -17.64 5.46 5.79
CA PHE A 325 -16.81 5.45 6.99
C PHE A 325 -16.44 6.88 7.45
N GLY A 326 -16.03 7.75 6.54
CA GLY A 326 -15.69 9.14 6.86
C GLY A 326 -16.88 9.93 7.43
N ASP A 327 -18.09 9.74 6.85
CA ASP A 327 -19.32 10.35 7.37
C ASP A 327 -19.71 9.76 8.73
N PHE A 328 -19.58 8.43 8.91
CA PHE A 328 -19.78 7.78 10.21
C PHE A 328 -18.87 8.39 11.29
N LEU A 329 -17.58 8.59 11.00
CA LEU A 329 -16.64 9.18 11.96
C LEU A 329 -17.09 10.59 12.40
N CYS A 330 -17.47 11.45 11.48
CA CYS A 330 -17.92 12.81 11.79
C CYS A 330 -19.23 12.80 12.60
N ASP A 331 -20.21 11.99 12.20
CA ASP A 331 -21.49 11.89 12.89
C ASP A 331 -21.34 11.28 14.30
N MET A 332 -20.42 10.33 14.45
CA MET A 332 -20.17 9.68 15.75
C MET A 332 -19.34 10.56 16.68
N ALA A 333 -18.33 11.27 16.17
CA ALA A 333 -17.53 12.21 16.98
C ALA A 333 -18.38 13.36 17.55
N ALA A 334 -19.40 13.78 16.83
CA ALA A 334 -20.37 14.76 17.34
C ALA A 334 -21.13 14.27 18.59
N GLN A 335 -21.22 12.95 18.80
CA GLN A 335 -21.95 12.31 19.90
C GLN A 335 -21.01 11.70 20.97
N ASP A 336 -19.79 11.35 20.58
CA ASP A 336 -18.81 10.69 21.46
C ASP A 336 -17.46 11.42 21.44
N PRO A 337 -17.19 12.27 22.45
CA PRO A 337 -15.91 12.98 22.57
C PRO A 337 -14.73 12.04 22.90
N LYS A 338 -14.98 10.77 23.22
CA LYS A 338 -13.95 9.75 23.48
C LYS A 338 -13.57 8.95 22.25
N LEU A 339 -14.25 9.13 21.13
CA LEU A 339 -13.84 8.52 19.87
C LEU A 339 -12.48 9.06 19.46
N MET A 340 -11.53 8.16 19.11
CA MET A 340 -10.21 8.48 18.57
C MET A 340 -9.99 7.70 17.30
N ALA A 341 -9.73 8.37 16.18
CA ALA A 341 -9.51 7.70 14.90
C ALA A 341 -8.03 7.77 14.48
N ILE A 342 -7.45 6.61 14.25
CA ILE A 342 -6.02 6.42 13.95
C ILE A 342 -5.88 5.86 12.55
N THR A 343 -4.94 6.40 11.76
CA THR A 343 -4.61 5.85 10.44
C THR A 343 -3.09 5.83 10.22
N PRO A 344 -2.53 4.73 9.66
CA PRO A 344 -1.14 4.71 9.22
C PRO A 344 -1.01 5.28 7.80
N ALA A 345 -0.83 6.62 7.68
CA ALA A 345 -0.59 7.37 6.43
C ALA A 345 -1.68 7.25 5.35
N MET A 346 -2.93 6.91 5.72
CA MET A 346 -3.98 6.63 4.72
C MET A 346 -5.19 7.58 4.85
N ARG A 347 -4.97 8.84 5.26
CA ARG A 347 -6.02 9.85 5.48
C ARG A 347 -7.00 9.97 4.30
N GLU A 348 -6.45 10.16 3.08
CA GLU A 348 -7.23 10.34 1.86
C GLU A 348 -7.94 9.04 1.46
N GLY A 349 -7.18 7.98 1.46
CA GLY A 349 -7.67 6.67 1.02
C GLY A 349 -8.75 6.07 1.91
N SER A 350 -8.70 6.33 3.21
CA SER A 350 -9.71 5.87 4.17
C SER A 350 -10.87 6.86 4.38
N GLY A 351 -10.96 7.94 3.58
CA GLY A 351 -12.06 8.90 3.67
C GLY A 351 -12.03 9.83 4.90
N MET A 352 -10.88 9.99 5.56
CA MET A 352 -10.76 10.73 6.82
C MET A 352 -10.44 12.22 6.65
N VAL A 353 -10.41 12.75 5.41
CA VAL A 353 -10.04 14.16 5.14
C VAL A 353 -10.97 15.16 5.83
N ARG A 354 -12.28 14.91 5.82
CA ARG A 354 -13.27 15.76 6.50
C ARG A 354 -13.08 15.66 8.02
N PHE A 355 -12.99 14.45 8.54
CA PHE A 355 -12.82 14.18 9.97
C PHE A 355 -11.56 14.86 10.53
N SER A 356 -10.41 14.75 9.83
CA SER A 356 -9.15 15.37 10.28
C SER A 356 -9.22 16.90 10.40
N LYS A 357 -10.14 17.56 9.68
CA LYS A 357 -10.34 19.01 9.72
C LYS A 357 -11.37 19.45 10.76
N GLU A 358 -12.46 18.69 10.89
CA GLU A 358 -13.57 19.02 11.80
C GLU A 358 -13.27 18.56 13.24
N TYR A 359 -12.50 17.47 13.41
CA TYR A 359 -12.16 16.87 14.71
C TYR A 359 -10.66 16.61 14.87
N PRO A 360 -9.79 17.63 14.74
CA PRO A 360 -8.32 17.45 14.73
C PRO A 360 -7.78 16.83 16.03
N GLU A 361 -8.42 17.08 17.18
CA GLU A 361 -8.00 16.52 18.48
C GLU A 361 -8.34 15.02 18.64
N GLN A 362 -9.19 14.47 17.77
CA GLN A 362 -9.59 13.07 17.76
C GLN A 362 -8.97 12.30 16.59
N TYR A 363 -8.18 12.96 15.74
CA TYR A 363 -7.53 12.40 14.57
C TYR A 363 -6.03 12.20 14.79
N PHE A 364 -5.52 10.99 14.48
CA PHE A 364 -4.12 10.62 14.62
C PHE A 364 -3.61 9.94 13.34
N ASP A 365 -2.71 10.62 12.64
CA ASP A 365 -1.89 9.99 11.60
C ASP A 365 -0.55 9.59 12.22
N VAL A 366 -0.20 8.31 12.14
CA VAL A 366 1.01 7.75 12.75
C VAL A 366 2.13 7.49 11.73
N ALA A 367 2.05 8.05 10.53
CA ALA A 367 2.90 7.73 9.39
C ALA A 367 2.74 6.25 8.98
N ILE A 368 3.68 5.69 8.19
CA ILE A 368 3.63 4.29 7.76
C ILE A 368 4.12 3.39 8.90
N ALA A 369 3.27 3.23 9.92
CA ALA A 369 3.62 2.53 11.16
C ALA A 369 2.41 1.72 11.69
N GLU A 370 2.04 0.66 10.98
CA GLU A 370 0.84 -0.14 11.24
C GLU A 370 0.88 -0.79 12.62
N GLN A 371 2.02 -1.35 13.05
CA GLN A 371 2.18 -1.93 14.39
C GLN A 371 1.93 -0.87 15.47
N HIS A 372 2.53 0.32 15.31
CA HIS A 372 2.35 1.42 16.22
C HIS A 372 0.88 1.89 16.29
N ALA A 373 0.19 1.95 15.14
CA ALA A 373 -1.24 2.31 15.10
C ALA A 373 -2.10 1.43 16.01
N VAL A 374 -1.88 0.11 15.96
CA VAL A 374 -2.63 -0.87 16.76
C VAL A 374 -2.29 -0.77 18.24
N THR A 375 -1.00 -0.71 18.59
CA THR A 375 -0.58 -0.59 20.00
C THR A 375 -0.94 0.78 20.60
N LEU A 376 -0.93 1.86 19.81
CA LEU A 376 -1.43 3.17 20.23
C LEU A 376 -2.91 3.11 20.59
N ALA A 377 -3.72 2.46 19.73
CA ALA A 377 -5.14 2.23 19.98
C ALA A 377 -5.37 1.45 21.29
N THR A 378 -4.53 0.43 21.56
CA THR A 378 -4.53 -0.30 22.82
C THR A 378 -4.37 0.63 24.03
N GLY A 379 -3.36 1.50 23.99
CA GLY A 379 -3.13 2.48 25.06
C GLY A 379 -4.30 3.43 25.26
N MET A 380 -4.92 3.91 24.17
CA MET A 380 -6.11 4.76 24.23
C MET A 380 -7.32 4.02 24.83
N ALA A 381 -7.55 2.76 24.47
CA ALA A 381 -8.62 1.93 25.01
C ALA A 381 -8.45 1.70 26.53
N ILE A 382 -7.23 1.41 27.00
CA ILE A 382 -6.90 1.31 28.43
C ILE A 382 -7.13 2.64 29.14
N GLY A 383 -6.86 3.77 28.47
CA GLY A 383 -7.14 5.11 28.96
C GLY A 383 -8.63 5.49 28.99
N GLY A 384 -9.54 4.59 28.58
CA GLY A 384 -10.98 4.78 28.60
C GLY A 384 -11.53 5.58 27.42
N TYR A 385 -10.82 5.58 26.28
CA TYR A 385 -11.26 6.11 24.99
C TYR A 385 -11.76 4.99 24.07
N ASN A 386 -12.42 5.36 23.00
CA ASN A 386 -12.99 4.46 21.99
C ASN A 386 -12.19 4.57 20.68
N PRO A 387 -11.05 3.87 20.55
CA PRO A 387 -10.20 3.99 19.38
C PRO A 387 -10.74 3.19 18.19
N ILE A 388 -10.60 3.80 17.00
CA ILE A 388 -10.89 3.21 15.71
C ILE A 388 -9.60 3.24 14.88
N VAL A 389 -9.12 2.08 14.44
CA VAL A 389 -7.97 1.94 13.54
C VAL A 389 -8.49 1.82 12.12
N ALA A 390 -8.31 2.86 11.31
CA ALA A 390 -8.64 2.87 9.89
C ALA A 390 -7.43 2.38 9.08
N ILE A 391 -7.53 1.17 8.57
CA ILE A 391 -6.40 0.48 7.92
C ILE A 391 -6.88 -0.34 6.72
N TYR A 392 -6.02 -0.47 5.68
CA TYR A 392 -6.34 -1.37 4.59
C TYR A 392 -6.14 -2.83 4.99
N SER A 393 -6.96 -3.72 4.43
CA SER A 393 -6.90 -5.15 4.69
C SER A 393 -5.48 -5.72 4.51
N THR A 394 -4.82 -5.42 3.41
CA THR A 394 -3.45 -5.87 3.14
C THR A 394 -2.42 -5.29 4.13
N PHE A 395 -2.61 -4.05 4.61
CA PHE A 395 -1.67 -3.41 5.53
C PHE A 395 -1.84 -3.86 6.99
N LEU A 396 -3.03 -4.31 7.37
CA LEU A 396 -3.26 -4.90 8.71
C LEU A 396 -2.40 -6.16 8.94
N GLN A 397 -1.94 -6.82 7.89
CA GLN A 397 -0.97 -7.93 8.01
C GLN A 397 0.27 -7.55 8.81
N ARG A 398 0.72 -6.28 8.79
CA ARG A 398 1.83 -5.78 9.62
C ARG A 398 1.47 -5.49 11.06
N GLY A 399 0.20 -5.34 11.37
CA GLY A 399 -0.30 -5.15 12.74
C GLY A 399 -0.93 -6.41 13.33
N TYR A 400 -0.74 -7.57 12.72
CA TYR A 400 -1.41 -8.80 13.11
C TYR A 400 -1.00 -9.31 14.50
N ASP A 401 0.30 -9.27 14.81
CA ASP A 401 0.78 -9.60 16.15
C ASP A 401 0.15 -8.67 17.21
N GLN A 402 0.16 -7.36 16.97
CA GLN A 402 -0.38 -6.36 17.90
C GLN A 402 -1.90 -6.50 18.06
N LEU A 403 -2.62 -6.86 16.99
CA LEU A 403 -4.05 -7.17 17.08
C LEU A 403 -4.31 -8.35 18.02
N ILE A 404 -3.50 -9.42 17.94
CA ILE A 404 -3.61 -10.58 18.83
C ILE A 404 -3.15 -10.22 20.24
N HIS A 405 -1.89 -9.79 20.37
CA HIS A 405 -1.19 -9.66 21.65
C HIS A 405 -1.70 -8.47 22.45
N ASP A 406 -1.80 -7.29 21.81
CA ASP A 406 -2.09 -6.05 22.52
C ASP A 406 -3.60 -5.79 22.65
N VAL A 407 -4.42 -6.27 21.71
CA VAL A 407 -5.86 -5.99 21.70
C VAL A 407 -6.69 -7.19 22.13
N ALA A 408 -6.60 -8.31 21.40
CA ALA A 408 -7.54 -9.42 21.56
C ALA A 408 -7.33 -10.21 22.85
N ILE A 409 -6.09 -10.44 23.29
CA ILE A 409 -5.78 -11.12 24.58
C ILE A 409 -6.38 -10.34 25.75
N MET A 410 -6.31 -9.01 25.71
CA MET A 410 -6.87 -8.15 26.77
C MET A 410 -8.36 -7.83 26.57
N ASN A 411 -8.97 -8.32 25.50
CA ASN A 411 -10.37 -8.07 25.15
C ASN A 411 -10.74 -6.57 25.14
N LEU A 412 -9.87 -5.73 24.56
CA LEU A 412 -10.05 -4.28 24.58
C LEU A 412 -11.02 -3.80 23.48
N PRO A 413 -11.80 -2.74 23.72
CA PRO A 413 -12.76 -2.18 22.79
C PRO A 413 -12.04 -1.35 21.70
N VAL A 414 -11.28 -1.99 20.86
CA VAL A 414 -10.65 -1.41 19.66
C VAL A 414 -11.42 -1.85 18.43
N MET A 415 -11.93 -0.89 17.65
CA MET A 415 -12.58 -1.18 16.38
C MET A 415 -11.60 -1.03 15.22
N PHE A 416 -11.53 -2.04 14.36
CA PHE A 416 -10.78 -2.01 13.11
C PHE A 416 -11.75 -1.72 11.95
N ALA A 417 -11.63 -0.54 11.33
CA ALA A 417 -12.30 -0.22 10.08
C ALA A 417 -11.36 -0.63 8.92
N ILE A 418 -11.64 -1.81 8.36
CA ILE A 418 -10.77 -2.47 7.39
C ILE A 418 -11.25 -2.14 5.98
N ASP A 419 -10.60 -1.17 5.36
CA ASP A 419 -10.86 -0.75 3.99
C ASP A 419 -10.11 -1.64 2.98
N ARG A 420 -10.53 -1.65 1.72
CA ARG A 420 -9.94 -2.46 0.65
C ARG A 420 -9.94 -3.96 0.95
N ALA A 421 -10.96 -4.46 1.60
CA ALA A 421 -11.18 -5.89 1.75
C ALA A 421 -11.57 -6.51 0.41
N GLY A 422 -11.12 -7.74 0.15
CA GLY A 422 -11.33 -8.41 -1.13
C GLY A 422 -10.40 -7.91 -2.24
N LEU A 423 -10.84 -7.99 -3.48
CA LEU A 423 -10.05 -7.60 -4.65
C LEU A 423 -10.08 -6.08 -4.83
N VAL A 424 -8.90 -5.47 -4.88
CA VAL A 424 -8.74 -4.01 -5.08
C VAL A 424 -8.50 -3.63 -6.55
N GLY A 425 -8.19 -4.62 -7.38
CA GLY A 425 -8.06 -4.45 -8.82
C GLY A 425 -6.65 -4.09 -9.28
N ALA A 426 -6.47 -2.87 -9.75
CA ALA A 426 -5.31 -2.45 -10.54
C ALA A 426 -3.93 -2.49 -9.83
N ASP A 427 -3.88 -2.51 -8.50
CA ASP A 427 -2.63 -2.61 -7.73
C ASP A 427 -2.18 -4.06 -7.48
N GLY A 428 -2.98 -5.04 -7.90
CA GLY A 428 -2.62 -6.45 -7.98
C GLY A 428 -2.39 -7.11 -6.63
N GLN A 429 -1.66 -8.23 -6.67
CA GLN A 429 -1.51 -9.19 -5.58
C GLN A 429 -0.94 -8.62 -4.28
N THR A 430 -0.17 -7.56 -4.33
CA THR A 430 0.40 -6.92 -3.13
C THR A 430 -0.62 -6.09 -2.35
N HIS A 431 -1.75 -5.73 -3.01
CA HIS A 431 -2.78 -4.88 -2.43
C HIS A 431 -4.13 -5.57 -2.26
N GLN A 432 -4.33 -6.79 -2.81
CA GLN A 432 -5.56 -7.55 -2.60
C GLN A 432 -5.79 -7.83 -1.12
N GLY A 433 -6.97 -7.51 -0.60
CA GLY A 433 -7.41 -7.80 0.76
C GLY A 433 -8.00 -9.21 0.90
N ALA A 434 -7.20 -10.22 0.54
CA ALA A 434 -7.67 -11.58 0.32
C ALA A 434 -7.66 -12.48 1.56
N PHE A 435 -7.08 -12.05 2.69
CA PHE A 435 -6.75 -12.95 3.79
C PHE A 435 -7.30 -12.52 5.16
N ASP A 436 -7.88 -11.34 5.27
CA ASP A 436 -8.28 -10.75 6.55
C ASP A 436 -9.31 -11.59 7.32
N LEU A 437 -10.32 -12.16 6.64
CA LEU A 437 -11.26 -13.06 7.31
C LEU A 437 -10.55 -14.31 7.84
N SER A 438 -9.68 -14.92 7.03
CA SER A 438 -8.99 -16.15 7.40
C SER A 438 -8.10 -15.97 8.64
N TYR A 439 -7.29 -14.92 8.69
CA TYR A 439 -6.37 -14.73 9.82
C TYR A 439 -7.03 -14.12 11.06
N MET A 440 -8.13 -13.35 10.92
CA MET A 440 -8.85 -12.81 12.08
C MET A 440 -9.83 -13.81 12.69
N ARG A 441 -10.44 -14.70 11.90
CA ARG A 441 -11.48 -15.62 12.39
C ARG A 441 -10.99 -16.56 13.48
N CYS A 442 -9.71 -16.93 13.47
CA CYS A 442 -9.11 -17.80 14.49
C CYS A 442 -8.84 -17.10 15.83
N ILE A 443 -8.87 -15.76 15.89
CA ILE A 443 -8.53 -14.99 17.09
C ILE A 443 -9.72 -14.99 18.08
N PRO A 444 -9.54 -15.42 19.36
CA PRO A 444 -10.58 -15.30 20.37
C PRO A 444 -11.05 -13.84 20.57
N ASN A 445 -12.25 -13.67 21.09
CA ASN A 445 -12.89 -12.39 21.42
C ASN A 445 -13.24 -11.48 20.23
N MET A 446 -12.69 -11.71 19.03
CA MET A 446 -12.98 -10.89 17.85
C MET A 446 -14.45 -11.00 17.42
N VAL A 447 -15.08 -9.85 17.16
CA VAL A 447 -16.33 -9.74 16.39
C VAL A 447 -15.96 -9.28 14.98
N ILE A 448 -16.35 -10.02 13.94
CA ILE A 448 -15.99 -9.74 12.55
C ILE A 448 -17.26 -9.57 11.72
N MET A 449 -17.40 -8.39 11.12
CA MET A 449 -18.57 -7.97 10.35
C MET A 449 -18.21 -7.69 8.89
N ALA A 450 -19.07 -8.12 7.97
CA ALA A 450 -18.91 -7.94 6.54
C ALA A 450 -20.21 -7.36 5.96
N PRO A 451 -20.31 -6.05 5.77
CA PRO A 451 -21.51 -5.40 5.26
C PRO A 451 -21.81 -5.76 3.82
N SER A 452 -23.05 -5.94 3.51
CA SER A 452 -23.55 -6.24 2.16
C SER A 452 -23.80 -4.98 1.31
N ASP A 453 -24.04 -3.83 1.96
CA ASP A 453 -24.34 -2.56 1.31
C ASP A 453 -23.91 -1.36 2.19
N GLU A 454 -24.17 -0.15 1.70
CA GLU A 454 -23.78 1.10 2.36
C GLU A 454 -24.46 1.29 3.72
N ASN A 455 -25.75 0.97 3.83
CA ASN A 455 -26.48 1.09 5.10
C ASN A 455 -25.99 0.08 6.13
N GLU A 456 -25.84 -1.18 5.71
CA GLU A 456 -25.26 -2.23 6.57
C GLU A 456 -23.85 -1.83 7.05
N CYS A 457 -23.03 -1.20 6.20
CA CYS A 457 -21.72 -0.69 6.58
C CYS A 457 -21.81 0.35 7.70
N ARG A 458 -22.69 1.34 7.55
CA ARG A 458 -22.90 2.38 8.57
C ARG A 458 -23.38 1.78 9.90
N GLN A 459 -24.33 0.84 9.87
CA GLN A 459 -24.88 0.23 11.08
C GLN A 459 -23.88 -0.74 11.75
N MET A 460 -23.06 -1.45 10.96
CA MET A 460 -21.99 -2.30 11.49
C MET A 460 -20.85 -1.49 12.12
N LEU A 461 -20.49 -0.34 11.54
CA LEU A 461 -19.53 0.58 12.16
C LEU A 461 -20.03 1.07 13.52
N TYR A 462 -21.30 1.43 13.61
CA TYR A 462 -21.93 1.78 14.89
C TYR A 462 -21.96 0.61 15.87
N THR A 463 -22.29 -0.58 15.41
CA THR A 463 -22.30 -1.80 16.22
C THR A 463 -20.92 -2.11 16.79
N GLY A 464 -19.87 -2.03 15.95
CA GLY A 464 -18.48 -2.22 16.36
C GLY A 464 -18.00 -1.17 17.37
N HIS A 465 -18.38 0.11 17.18
CA HIS A 465 -18.06 1.18 18.11
C HIS A 465 -18.73 1.00 19.48
N LYS A 466 -19.91 0.40 19.54
CA LYS A 466 -20.62 0.11 20.82
C LYS A 466 -20.16 -1.17 21.50
N HIS A 467 -19.49 -2.06 20.78
CA HIS A 467 -19.04 -3.33 21.33
C HIS A 467 -17.90 -3.13 22.34
N GLN A 468 -18.01 -3.82 23.49
CA GLN A 468 -17.04 -3.72 24.60
C GLN A 468 -15.93 -4.79 24.48
N GLY A 469 -15.41 -4.97 23.27
CA GLY A 469 -14.34 -5.89 22.93
C GLY A 469 -13.82 -5.60 21.52
N PRO A 470 -12.82 -6.35 21.04
CA PRO A 470 -12.24 -6.13 19.72
C PRO A 470 -13.25 -6.44 18.61
N SER A 471 -13.38 -5.52 17.66
CA SER A 471 -14.28 -5.68 16.53
C SER A 471 -13.64 -5.24 15.21
N ALA A 472 -14.08 -5.82 14.11
CA ALA A 472 -13.67 -5.47 12.77
C ALA A 472 -14.89 -5.33 11.85
N VAL A 473 -14.92 -4.25 11.08
CA VAL A 473 -15.84 -4.06 9.95
C VAL A 473 -15.00 -3.99 8.69
N ARG A 474 -15.16 -4.98 7.81
CA ARG A 474 -14.39 -5.07 6.57
C ARG A 474 -15.26 -4.74 5.37
N TYR A 475 -14.83 -3.80 4.53
CA TYR A 475 -15.57 -3.33 3.37
C TYR A 475 -14.65 -3.13 2.15
N PRO A 476 -15.19 -3.29 0.91
CA PRO A 476 -14.38 -3.27 -0.30
C PRO A 476 -13.97 -1.86 -0.71
N ARG A 477 -13.03 -1.79 -1.64
CA ARG A 477 -12.75 -0.59 -2.42
C ARG A 477 -13.92 -0.33 -3.39
N GLY A 478 -14.31 0.92 -3.55
CA GLY A 478 -15.27 1.34 -4.57
C GLY A 478 -16.59 1.84 -4.00
N ASN A 479 -17.54 2.02 -4.92
CA ASN A 479 -18.86 2.52 -4.60
C ASN A 479 -19.81 1.36 -4.27
N GLY A 480 -20.75 1.63 -3.39
CA GLY A 480 -21.84 0.69 -3.13
C GLY A 480 -22.90 0.68 -4.24
N MET A 481 -23.98 -0.02 -3.99
CA MET A 481 -25.08 -0.17 -4.95
C MET A 481 -26.01 1.05 -5.02
N GLY A 482 -25.87 1.99 -4.07
CA GLY A 482 -26.75 3.16 -3.91
C GLY A 482 -27.92 2.87 -2.97
N THR A 483 -27.72 1.98 -2.01
CA THR A 483 -28.70 1.69 -0.96
C THR A 483 -28.93 2.96 -0.13
N PRO A 484 -30.21 3.34 0.12
CA PRO A 484 -30.51 4.48 1.00
C PRO A 484 -29.90 4.29 2.38
N ILE A 485 -29.20 5.33 2.86
CA ILE A 485 -28.53 5.32 4.14
C ILE A 485 -29.45 5.95 5.19
N GLU A 486 -29.74 5.21 6.25
CA GLU A 486 -30.51 5.69 7.38
C GLU A 486 -29.69 6.71 8.18
N SER A 487 -30.31 7.83 8.56
CA SER A 487 -29.66 8.87 9.39
C SER A 487 -29.44 8.41 10.82
N GLU A 488 -30.34 7.59 11.35
CA GLU A 488 -30.27 7.06 12.70
C GLU A 488 -29.32 5.88 12.79
N PHE A 489 -28.59 5.79 13.88
CA PHE A 489 -27.75 4.65 14.19
C PHE A 489 -28.56 3.55 14.88
N THR A 490 -28.50 2.35 14.32
CA THR A 490 -29.11 1.15 14.89
C THR A 490 -28.05 0.08 15.11
N ALA A 491 -27.82 -0.32 16.35
CA ALA A 491 -26.92 -1.45 16.63
C ALA A 491 -27.55 -2.77 16.16
N LEU A 492 -26.79 -3.53 15.40
CA LEU A 492 -27.19 -4.87 14.96
C LEU A 492 -26.98 -5.88 16.09
N GLU A 493 -27.84 -6.87 16.16
CA GLU A 493 -27.65 -8.00 17.08
C GLU A 493 -26.45 -8.83 16.61
N ILE A 494 -25.39 -8.88 17.44
CA ILE A 494 -24.15 -9.56 17.10
C ILE A 494 -24.39 -11.05 16.87
N GLY A 495 -23.88 -11.57 15.75
CA GLY A 495 -24.05 -12.97 15.36
C GLY A 495 -25.40 -13.28 14.76
N LYS A 496 -26.15 -12.27 14.27
CA LYS A 496 -27.43 -12.47 13.59
C LYS A 496 -27.37 -12.07 12.12
N GLY A 497 -27.60 -13.06 11.26
CA GLY A 497 -27.89 -12.88 9.86
C GLY A 497 -29.34 -12.51 9.58
N ARG A 498 -29.70 -12.36 8.31
CA ARG A 498 -31.07 -12.14 7.85
C ARG A 498 -31.37 -12.96 6.60
N LEU A 499 -32.55 -13.51 6.52
CA LEU A 499 -33.06 -14.15 5.31
C LEU A 499 -33.55 -13.04 4.36
N VAL A 500 -32.97 -12.96 3.16
CA VAL A 500 -33.31 -11.91 2.17
C VAL A 500 -34.10 -12.42 1.00
N ARG A 501 -34.02 -13.72 0.69
CA ARG A 501 -34.81 -14.38 -0.33
C ARG A 501 -35.15 -15.80 0.11
N GLN A 502 -36.39 -16.24 -0.08
CA GLN A 502 -36.77 -17.62 0.07
C GLN A 502 -36.82 -18.34 -1.30
N GLY A 503 -36.35 -19.56 -1.33
CA GLY A 503 -36.34 -20.45 -2.48
C GLY A 503 -36.39 -21.89 -2.04
N GLU A 504 -35.93 -22.79 -2.89
CA GLU A 504 -35.99 -24.23 -2.67
C GLU A 504 -34.64 -24.90 -2.86
N LYS A 505 -34.43 -26.07 -2.28
CA LYS A 505 -33.25 -26.95 -2.47
C LYS A 505 -31.87 -26.38 -2.15
N VAL A 506 -31.58 -25.15 -2.59
CA VAL A 506 -30.28 -24.51 -2.45
C VAL A 506 -30.37 -23.30 -1.52
N ALA A 507 -29.49 -23.19 -0.54
CA ALA A 507 -29.36 -21.99 0.27
C ALA A 507 -27.97 -21.37 0.08
N ILE A 508 -27.92 -20.07 -0.30
CA ILE A 508 -26.71 -19.29 -0.47
C ILE A 508 -26.50 -18.40 0.77
N LEU A 509 -25.42 -18.63 1.48
CA LEU A 509 -24.96 -17.87 2.65
C LEU A 509 -23.94 -16.85 2.20
N SER A 510 -24.34 -15.59 2.07
CA SER A 510 -23.47 -14.51 1.58
C SER A 510 -22.81 -13.74 2.71
N PHE A 511 -21.50 -13.51 2.59
CA PHE A 511 -20.71 -12.71 3.52
C PHE A 511 -20.16 -11.48 2.80
N GLY A 512 -20.78 -10.32 3.04
CA GLY A 512 -20.36 -9.05 2.45
C GLY A 512 -21.06 -8.72 1.12
N THR A 513 -20.41 -7.90 0.31
CA THR A 513 -21.00 -7.23 -0.86
C THR A 513 -21.40 -8.17 -2.01
N PHE A 514 -20.95 -9.42 -2.02
CA PHE A 514 -21.44 -10.41 -2.98
C PHE A 514 -22.91 -10.81 -2.81
N LEU A 515 -23.60 -10.25 -1.81
CA LEU A 515 -25.04 -10.46 -1.64
C LEU A 515 -25.84 -10.14 -2.90
N ALA A 516 -25.47 -9.07 -3.61
CA ALA A 516 -26.14 -8.69 -4.86
C ALA A 516 -25.98 -9.74 -5.96
N ASN A 517 -24.76 -10.21 -6.18
CA ASN A 517 -24.47 -11.25 -7.16
C ASN A 517 -25.15 -12.58 -6.79
N ALA A 518 -25.19 -12.88 -5.48
CA ALA A 518 -25.90 -14.06 -4.96
C ALA A 518 -27.40 -13.99 -5.19
N LEU A 519 -28.03 -12.83 -5.01
CA LEU A 519 -29.46 -12.61 -5.27
C LEU A 519 -29.80 -12.79 -6.75
N GLU A 520 -28.99 -12.20 -7.64
CA GLU A 520 -29.18 -12.35 -9.09
C GLU A 520 -29.05 -13.82 -9.52
N ALA A 521 -27.99 -14.51 -9.09
CA ALA A 521 -27.82 -15.94 -9.36
C ALA A 521 -28.99 -16.80 -8.78
N ALA A 522 -29.48 -16.42 -7.61
CA ALA A 522 -30.57 -17.14 -6.93
C ALA A 522 -31.92 -17.07 -7.67
N GLU A 523 -32.16 -16.03 -8.48
CA GLU A 523 -33.37 -15.94 -9.30
C GLU A 523 -33.46 -17.11 -10.29
N ALA A 524 -32.37 -17.37 -11.03
CA ALA A 524 -32.29 -18.45 -12.01
C ALA A 524 -32.28 -19.85 -11.38
N LEU A 525 -31.87 -19.97 -10.13
CA LEU A 525 -31.75 -21.23 -9.38
C LEU A 525 -32.98 -21.51 -8.46
N ASN A 526 -33.86 -20.55 -8.30
CA ASN A 526 -34.88 -20.53 -7.24
C ASN A 526 -34.29 -20.85 -5.85
N ALA A 527 -33.08 -20.25 -5.55
CA ALA A 527 -32.38 -20.52 -4.31
C ALA A 527 -32.79 -19.56 -3.19
N THR A 528 -32.69 -20.02 -1.96
CA THR A 528 -32.76 -19.20 -0.75
C THR A 528 -31.45 -18.39 -0.61
N VAL A 529 -31.54 -17.13 -0.16
CA VAL A 529 -30.35 -16.31 0.10
C VAL A 529 -30.42 -15.71 1.50
N ALA A 530 -29.34 -15.89 2.26
CA ALA A 530 -29.15 -15.28 3.57
C ALA A 530 -27.95 -14.33 3.53
N ASP A 531 -28.16 -13.11 4.03
CA ASP A 531 -27.08 -12.18 4.37
C ASP A 531 -26.57 -12.51 5.77
N MET A 532 -25.39 -13.10 5.84
CA MET A 532 -24.84 -13.61 7.10
C MET A 532 -24.33 -12.51 8.02
N ARG A 533 -23.98 -11.31 7.49
CA ARG A 533 -23.53 -10.13 8.23
C ARG A 533 -22.26 -10.34 9.06
N PHE A 534 -22.26 -11.41 9.89
CA PHE A 534 -21.18 -11.73 10.83
C PHE A 534 -20.42 -12.98 10.39
N VAL A 535 -19.10 -12.83 10.26
CA VAL A 535 -18.19 -13.96 10.06
C VAL A 535 -17.84 -14.61 11.41
N LYS A 536 -17.84 -13.78 12.46
CA LYS A 536 -17.64 -14.22 13.85
C LYS A 536 -18.35 -13.26 14.82
N PRO A 537 -19.21 -13.76 15.72
CA PRO A 537 -19.73 -15.13 15.71
C PRO A 537 -20.67 -15.38 14.52
N LEU A 538 -20.75 -16.62 14.06
CA LEU A 538 -21.72 -17.04 13.05
C LEU A 538 -23.14 -17.07 13.64
N ASP A 539 -24.17 -16.85 12.80
CA ASP A 539 -25.56 -17.17 13.16
C ASP A 539 -25.78 -18.68 13.04
N GLU A 540 -25.45 -19.40 14.11
CA GLU A 540 -25.60 -20.86 14.17
C GLU A 540 -27.05 -21.32 13.99
N ALA A 541 -28.00 -20.55 14.52
CA ALA A 541 -29.42 -20.90 14.43
C ALA A 541 -29.91 -20.84 12.97
N LEU A 542 -29.53 -19.78 12.25
CA LEU A 542 -29.87 -19.62 10.84
C LEU A 542 -29.19 -20.70 9.97
N ILE A 543 -27.91 -21.01 10.24
CA ILE A 543 -27.20 -22.08 9.51
C ILE A 543 -27.88 -23.44 9.74
N ARG A 544 -28.23 -23.79 10.97
CA ARG A 544 -28.97 -25.03 11.28
C ARG A 544 -30.33 -25.08 10.56
N GLN A 545 -31.08 -23.98 10.58
CA GLN A 545 -32.37 -23.89 9.88
C GLN A 545 -32.17 -24.13 8.38
N LEU A 546 -31.26 -23.39 7.73
CA LEU A 546 -31.01 -23.51 6.30
C LEU A 546 -30.51 -24.90 5.91
N ALA A 547 -29.67 -25.53 6.72
CA ALA A 547 -29.21 -26.89 6.49
C ALA A 547 -30.33 -27.94 6.61
N ASN A 548 -31.31 -27.73 7.48
CA ASN A 548 -32.46 -28.63 7.60
C ASN A 548 -33.46 -28.47 6.46
N GLU A 549 -33.64 -27.24 5.97
CA GLU A 549 -34.69 -26.93 4.97
C GLU A 549 -34.20 -27.13 3.51
N HIS A 550 -32.86 -27.23 3.28
CA HIS A 550 -32.29 -27.30 1.94
C HIS A 550 -31.40 -28.54 1.74
N ASP A 551 -31.21 -28.91 0.48
CA ASP A 551 -30.42 -30.09 0.09
C ASP A 551 -28.91 -29.77 0.13
N VAL A 552 -28.52 -28.52 -0.20
CA VAL A 552 -27.15 -28.07 -0.28
C VAL A 552 -27.01 -26.63 0.21
N LEU A 553 -25.88 -26.34 0.88
CA LEU A 553 -25.50 -24.99 1.26
C LEU A 553 -24.36 -24.48 0.35
N ILE A 554 -24.46 -23.23 -0.03
CA ILE A 554 -23.42 -22.53 -0.78
C ILE A 554 -22.95 -21.38 0.08
N THR A 555 -21.65 -21.22 0.32
CA THR A 555 -21.12 -20.01 0.95
C THR A 555 -20.43 -19.15 -0.10
N ILE A 556 -20.54 -17.83 0.03
CA ILE A 556 -19.81 -16.90 -0.83
C ILE A 556 -19.18 -15.78 -0.01
N GLU A 557 -17.89 -15.55 -0.27
CA GLU A 557 -17.07 -14.55 0.40
C GLU A 557 -15.99 -13.98 -0.52
N GLU A 558 -15.64 -12.72 -0.36
CA GLU A 558 -14.51 -12.11 -1.09
C GLU A 558 -13.24 -12.19 -0.24
N ASN A 559 -12.81 -13.41 0.01
CA ASN A 559 -11.64 -13.79 0.80
C ASN A 559 -11.14 -15.16 0.32
N ALA A 560 -9.91 -15.53 0.65
CA ALA A 560 -9.41 -16.88 0.42
C ALA A 560 -10.35 -17.91 1.05
N ILE A 561 -10.74 -18.94 0.28
CA ILE A 561 -11.62 -20.02 0.76
C ILE A 561 -11.00 -20.70 1.99
N ALA A 562 -9.67 -20.86 1.97
CA ALA A 562 -8.93 -21.49 3.07
C ALA A 562 -9.03 -20.67 4.38
N GLY A 563 -9.68 -21.24 5.38
CA GLY A 563 -9.87 -20.62 6.70
C GLY A 563 -10.87 -19.46 6.74
N GLY A 564 -11.54 -19.14 5.64
CA GLY A 564 -12.50 -18.05 5.54
C GLY A 564 -13.86 -18.33 6.22
N ALA A 565 -14.86 -17.52 5.89
CA ALA A 565 -16.21 -17.63 6.46
C ALA A 565 -16.89 -18.97 6.14
N GLY A 566 -16.76 -19.43 4.89
CA GLY A 566 -17.29 -20.73 4.47
C GLY A 566 -16.65 -21.91 5.20
N ALA A 567 -15.34 -21.84 5.51
CA ALA A 567 -14.68 -22.84 6.35
C ALA A 567 -15.33 -22.87 7.76
N GLY A 568 -15.67 -21.70 8.32
CA GLY A 568 -16.35 -21.61 9.61
C GLY A 568 -17.74 -22.25 9.60
N VAL A 569 -18.49 -22.13 8.51
CA VAL A 569 -19.78 -22.81 8.34
C VAL A 569 -19.59 -24.32 8.35
N ILE A 570 -18.60 -24.85 7.63
CA ILE A 570 -18.29 -26.29 7.61
C ILE A 570 -17.88 -26.77 9.00
N GLU A 571 -17.00 -26.05 9.71
CA GLU A 571 -16.57 -26.38 11.08
C GLU A 571 -17.79 -26.50 12.02
N LEU A 572 -18.70 -25.54 11.99
CA LEU A 572 -19.97 -25.58 12.77
C LEU A 572 -20.79 -26.80 12.42
N MET A 573 -21.01 -27.04 11.13
CA MET A 573 -21.82 -28.20 10.68
C MET A 573 -21.22 -29.53 11.15
N MET A 574 -19.89 -29.67 11.11
CA MET A 574 -19.22 -30.89 11.60
C MET A 574 -19.34 -31.05 13.12
N GLN A 575 -19.22 -29.97 13.89
CA GLN A 575 -19.46 -29.98 15.34
C GLN A 575 -20.87 -30.40 15.69
N GLU A 576 -21.86 -29.94 14.93
CA GLU A 576 -23.29 -30.24 15.11
C GLU A 576 -23.71 -31.56 14.46
N LYS A 577 -22.79 -32.29 13.81
CA LYS A 577 -23.06 -33.54 13.06
C LYS A 577 -24.06 -33.34 11.92
N ILE A 578 -24.11 -32.18 11.32
CA ILE A 578 -24.96 -31.87 10.17
C ILE A 578 -24.23 -32.32 8.90
N MET A 579 -24.70 -33.40 8.29
CA MET A 579 -24.11 -34.02 7.09
C MET A 579 -24.85 -33.54 5.83
N LYS A 580 -24.55 -32.32 5.39
CA LYS A 580 -25.06 -31.74 4.15
C LYS A 580 -23.92 -31.33 3.24
N PRO A 581 -24.08 -31.45 1.91
CA PRO A 581 -23.11 -30.92 0.97
C PRO A 581 -22.97 -29.41 1.11
N VAL A 582 -21.70 -28.92 1.05
CA VAL A 582 -21.38 -27.49 1.06
C VAL A 582 -20.46 -27.17 -0.10
N LEU A 583 -20.78 -26.14 -0.86
CA LEU A 583 -19.90 -25.54 -1.85
C LEU A 583 -19.41 -24.18 -1.34
N ASN A 584 -18.11 -24.00 -1.16
CA ASN A 584 -17.53 -22.70 -0.82
C ASN A 584 -17.08 -21.97 -2.09
N LEU A 585 -17.60 -20.76 -2.29
CA LEU A 585 -17.19 -19.84 -3.35
C LEU A 585 -16.40 -18.69 -2.72
N GLY A 586 -15.25 -18.35 -3.31
CA GLY A 586 -14.34 -17.32 -2.83
C GLY A 586 -13.05 -17.33 -3.62
N LEU A 587 -12.03 -16.64 -3.11
CA LEU A 587 -10.74 -16.53 -3.77
C LEU A 587 -9.98 -17.87 -3.67
N PRO A 588 -9.45 -18.39 -4.81
CA PRO A 588 -8.72 -19.65 -4.84
C PRO A 588 -7.34 -19.52 -4.19
N ASP A 589 -6.67 -20.68 -3.97
CA ASP A 589 -5.30 -20.75 -3.44
C ASP A 589 -4.26 -20.33 -4.50
N LYS A 590 -4.33 -19.06 -4.90
CA LYS A 590 -3.35 -18.39 -5.77
C LYS A 590 -3.35 -16.88 -5.52
N PHE A 591 -2.22 -16.22 -5.77
CA PHE A 591 -2.18 -14.75 -5.78
C PHE A 591 -2.86 -14.22 -7.05
N ILE A 592 -3.79 -13.27 -6.87
CA ILE A 592 -4.57 -12.70 -7.97
C ILE A 592 -3.84 -11.46 -8.49
N HIS A 593 -3.47 -11.48 -9.77
CA HIS A 593 -2.79 -10.38 -10.44
C HIS A 593 -3.71 -9.15 -10.63
N GLN A 594 -3.15 -8.09 -11.24
CA GLN A 594 -3.87 -6.86 -11.51
C GLN A 594 -4.92 -7.01 -12.61
N GLY A 595 -5.97 -6.22 -12.52
CA GLY A 595 -7.09 -6.11 -13.45
C GLY A 595 -8.13 -5.13 -12.91
N THR A 596 -9.26 -4.93 -13.55
CA THR A 596 -10.41 -4.30 -12.90
C THR A 596 -11.08 -5.31 -11.95
N GLN A 597 -11.81 -4.82 -10.95
CA GLN A 597 -12.53 -5.72 -10.04
C GLN A 597 -13.51 -6.61 -10.81
N GLU A 598 -14.21 -6.05 -11.78
CA GLU A 598 -15.17 -6.74 -12.64
C GLU A 598 -14.49 -7.89 -13.44
N GLU A 599 -13.36 -7.59 -14.11
CA GLU A 599 -12.60 -8.60 -14.86
C GLU A 599 -12.11 -9.74 -13.96
N LEU A 600 -11.72 -9.41 -12.73
CA LEU A 600 -11.22 -10.39 -11.76
C LEU A 600 -12.36 -11.24 -11.17
N HIS A 601 -13.51 -10.63 -10.86
CA HIS A 601 -14.69 -11.36 -10.41
C HIS A 601 -15.22 -12.32 -11.48
N GLU A 602 -15.26 -11.87 -12.75
CA GLU A 602 -15.65 -12.73 -13.88
C GLU A 602 -14.67 -13.90 -14.07
N GLU A 603 -13.35 -13.63 -14.04
CA GLU A 603 -12.30 -14.68 -14.17
C GLU A 603 -12.42 -15.74 -13.08
N LEU A 604 -12.79 -15.33 -11.87
CA LEU A 604 -12.87 -16.22 -10.72
C LEU A 604 -14.27 -16.87 -10.56
N GLY A 605 -15.20 -16.53 -11.43
CA GLY A 605 -16.58 -17.03 -11.35
C GLY A 605 -17.33 -16.55 -10.12
N LEU A 606 -17.05 -15.31 -9.68
CA LEU A 606 -17.67 -14.68 -8.51
C LEU A 606 -18.67 -13.58 -8.91
N ASP A 607 -18.85 -13.32 -10.20
CA ASP A 607 -19.99 -12.58 -10.73
C ASP A 607 -21.28 -13.45 -10.68
N ALA A 608 -22.43 -12.87 -10.90
CA ALA A 608 -23.72 -13.57 -10.78
C ALA A 608 -23.80 -14.82 -11.68
N ASN A 609 -23.32 -14.72 -12.93
CA ASN A 609 -23.31 -15.83 -13.89
C ASN A 609 -22.35 -16.94 -13.44
N GLY A 610 -21.14 -16.60 -12.99
CA GLY A 610 -20.15 -17.56 -12.51
C GLY A 610 -20.61 -18.30 -11.25
N ILE A 611 -21.31 -17.61 -10.34
CA ILE A 611 -21.94 -18.22 -9.16
C ILE A 611 -23.00 -19.23 -9.60
N GLU A 612 -23.92 -18.84 -10.49
CA GLU A 612 -24.95 -19.73 -11.02
C GLU A 612 -24.34 -20.98 -11.67
N GLN A 613 -23.35 -20.79 -12.55
CA GLN A 613 -22.70 -21.90 -13.26
C GLN A 613 -21.98 -22.84 -12.29
N SER A 614 -21.28 -22.31 -11.30
CA SER A 614 -20.58 -23.08 -10.27
C SER A 614 -21.56 -23.96 -9.46
N ILE A 615 -22.70 -23.39 -9.08
CA ILE A 615 -23.75 -24.13 -8.35
C ILE A 615 -24.35 -25.21 -9.23
N ARG A 616 -24.77 -24.91 -10.48
CA ARG A 616 -25.29 -25.90 -11.42
C ARG A 616 -24.32 -27.04 -11.67
N HIS A 617 -23.04 -26.73 -11.86
CA HIS A 617 -22.01 -27.75 -12.02
C HIS A 617 -21.86 -28.64 -10.78
N TYR A 618 -21.89 -28.05 -9.60
CA TYR A 618 -21.83 -28.81 -8.35
C TYR A 618 -23.04 -29.74 -8.17
N LEU A 619 -24.24 -29.28 -8.50
CA LEU A 619 -25.47 -30.07 -8.42
C LEU A 619 -25.56 -31.18 -9.47
N SER A 620 -24.76 -31.11 -10.54
CA SER A 620 -24.76 -32.14 -11.62
C SER A 620 -23.85 -33.33 -11.32
N LYS A 621 -23.03 -33.24 -10.29
CA LYS A 621 -22.12 -34.30 -9.82
C LYS A 621 -22.81 -35.22 -8.82
#